data_97726f3730da346fb22d4e7639e0924d
#
_entry.id   97726f3730da346fb22d4e7639e0924d
#
_cell.length_a   1.000
_cell.length_b   1.000
_cell.length_c   1.000
_cell.angle_alpha   90.00
_cell.angle_beta   90.00
_cell.angle_gamma   90.00
#
_symmetry.space_group_name_H-M   'P 1'
#
loop_
_entity.id
_entity.type
_entity.pdbx_description
1 polymer ?
#
loop_
_entity_poly.entity_id
_entity_poly.type
_entity_poly.pdbx_seq_one_letter_code
_entity_poly.pdbx_strand_id
1 'polypeptide(L)'
;MQITNSHFFSILLFLWAGPTAANNLPWQPITIADYVITSPASVELGKRLFAEPKLSGNNNISCQTCHHPDHGTSDGLSLGLGEGAEGIGPERMANSGIKKRVPRHSPTLFNLGHKSVIEQFWDGRVSFDPKAPSGFDSPAEDWLPKGLSSLTAVQATLPLTAQFEMAGNTGENEVIGAVRQRIDYAWPVVVERIIADDEYWAMLQNTYPDLQNRSQVNITHLANAIGDYINTQFRSFNAPIDAYARGEDMPLTESQKAGMALFYGKAQCDQCHSGALFSDQQYYSLGLPPMGPGRTRQWDPWARDVGRMGVSNQAQDAYAFKVPSLRNLAFTAPYGHNGAYATLEGIIKHHNNPIQALENYDRSQAILPAASKTLEFIDWVGFNDKREMQRIKQSIDIEPLQLSQEEIDQIIAFLDLLNEPDLIARIRDEQ
;
A
#
# COMPACT_ATOMS: atom_id res chain seq x y z
N MET A 1 -57.17 56.89 -46.02
CA MET A 1 -56.58 57.18 -44.71
C MET A 1 -56.04 55.89 -44.16
N GLN A 2 -54.75 55.60 -44.41
CA GLN A 2 -54.10 54.38 -44.05
C GLN A 2 -53.36 54.61 -42.73
N ILE A 3 -53.59 53.76 -41.76
CA ILE A 3 -52.84 53.71 -40.52
C ILE A 3 -51.96 52.44 -40.52
N THR A 4 -50.68 52.64 -40.60
CA THR A 4 -49.66 51.59 -40.55
C THR A 4 -49.27 51.37 -39.08
N ASN A 5 -49.55 50.17 -38.56
CA ASN A 5 -49.03 49.69 -37.24
C ASN A 5 -47.68 48.97 -37.46
N SER A 6 -46.66 49.56 -36.89
CA SER A 6 -45.31 48.98 -36.83
C SER A 6 -45.19 48.19 -35.53
N HIS A 7 -45.11 46.86 -35.60
CA HIS A 7 -44.78 46.00 -34.48
C HIS A 7 -43.26 45.81 -34.41
N PHE A 8 -42.67 46.36 -33.34
CA PHE A 8 -41.29 46.01 -32.95
C PHE A 8 -41.28 44.63 -32.30
N PHE A 9 -40.64 43.65 -32.95
CA PHE A 9 -40.29 42.35 -32.36
C PHE A 9 -38.95 42.51 -31.66
N SER A 10 -38.99 42.53 -30.30
CA SER A 10 -37.76 42.36 -29.49
C SER A 10 -37.37 40.91 -29.49
N ILE A 11 -36.30 40.55 -30.16
CA ILE A 11 -35.66 39.22 -30.05
C ILE A 11 -34.86 39.19 -28.79
N LEU A 12 -35.39 38.49 -27.76
CA LEU A 12 -34.63 38.05 -26.60
C LEU A 12 -33.71 36.89 -27.01
N LEU A 13 -32.42 37.17 -27.18
CA LEU A 13 -31.41 36.15 -27.27
C LEU A 13 -31.27 35.48 -25.88
N PHE A 14 -31.89 34.33 -25.70
CA PHE A 14 -31.55 33.41 -24.60
C PHE A 14 -30.21 32.79 -24.95
N LEU A 15 -29.13 33.26 -24.31
CA LEU A 15 -27.87 32.54 -24.26
C LEU A 15 -28.11 31.26 -23.46
N TRP A 16 -28.33 30.17 -24.16
CA TRP A 16 -28.33 28.83 -23.60
C TRP A 16 -26.88 28.49 -23.26
N ALA A 17 -26.49 28.67 -21.99
CA ALA A 17 -25.30 28.03 -21.44
C ALA A 17 -25.60 26.52 -21.44
N GLY A 18 -25.19 25.84 -22.50
CA GLY A 18 -25.24 24.38 -22.54
C GLY A 18 -24.40 23.81 -21.37
N PRO A 19 -24.75 22.63 -20.86
CA PRO A 19 -23.94 21.97 -19.86
C PRO A 19 -22.53 21.83 -20.42
N THR A 20 -21.53 22.31 -19.70
CA THR A 20 -20.12 22.04 -19.95
C THR A 20 -19.99 20.55 -20.17
N ALA A 21 -19.49 20.13 -21.34
CA ALA A 21 -19.25 18.73 -21.63
C ALA A 21 -18.42 18.17 -20.48
N ALA A 22 -18.99 17.26 -19.71
CA ALA A 22 -18.22 16.47 -18.75
C ALA A 22 -17.09 15.85 -19.58
N ASN A 23 -15.85 16.21 -19.28
CA ASN A 23 -14.70 15.68 -19.95
C ASN A 23 -14.80 14.17 -19.87
N ASN A 24 -14.80 13.46 -21.02
CA ASN A 24 -14.72 12.02 -21.08
C ASN A 24 -13.29 11.60 -20.68
N LEU A 25 -12.97 11.78 -19.40
CA LEU A 25 -11.69 11.37 -18.83
C LEU A 25 -11.69 9.86 -18.62
N PRO A 26 -10.55 9.18 -18.83
CA PRO A 26 -10.44 7.74 -18.64
C PRO A 26 -10.45 7.31 -17.17
N TRP A 27 -10.59 8.24 -16.23
CA TRP A 27 -10.75 8.00 -14.79
C TRP A 27 -11.93 8.79 -14.23
N GLN A 28 -12.39 8.35 -13.04
CA GLN A 28 -13.38 9.10 -12.25
C GLN A 28 -12.70 9.69 -11.00
N PRO A 29 -13.12 10.88 -10.54
CA PRO A 29 -12.61 11.44 -9.28
C PRO A 29 -13.02 10.54 -8.11
N ILE A 30 -12.15 10.41 -7.13
CA ILE A 30 -12.48 9.76 -5.87
C ILE A 30 -13.31 10.73 -5.02
N THR A 31 -14.28 10.18 -4.29
CA THR A 31 -15.14 10.89 -3.37
C THR A 31 -15.26 10.14 -2.05
N ILE A 32 -15.78 10.79 -1.02
CA ILE A 32 -16.05 10.14 0.29
C ILE A 32 -17.02 8.95 0.15
N ALA A 33 -17.93 8.96 -0.84
CA ALA A 33 -18.87 7.88 -1.12
C ALA A 33 -18.21 6.58 -1.65
N ASP A 34 -16.92 6.64 -2.01
CA ASP A 34 -16.17 5.49 -2.46
C ASP A 34 -15.55 4.67 -1.32
N TYR A 35 -15.77 5.11 -0.08
CA TYR A 35 -15.27 4.47 1.13
C TYR A 35 -16.41 3.96 2.01
N VAL A 36 -16.11 2.91 2.79
CA VAL A 36 -17.03 2.42 3.82
C VAL A 36 -17.09 3.42 4.97
N ILE A 37 -18.29 3.70 5.45
CA ILE A 37 -18.50 4.51 6.66
C ILE A 37 -18.25 3.63 7.88
N THR A 38 -17.39 4.09 8.78
CA THR A 38 -17.00 3.40 10.00
C THR A 38 -17.56 4.10 11.24
N SER A 39 -17.67 3.38 12.34
CA SER A 39 -18.08 3.95 13.63
C SER A 39 -16.97 4.84 14.20
N PRO A 40 -17.24 6.07 14.66
CA PRO A 40 -16.23 6.91 15.32
C PRO A 40 -15.58 6.23 16.54
N ALA A 41 -16.33 5.47 17.33
CA ALA A 41 -15.80 4.72 18.47
C ALA A 41 -14.80 3.63 18.03
N SER A 42 -15.08 2.93 16.92
CA SER A 42 -14.18 1.94 16.34
C SER A 42 -12.91 2.59 15.81
N VAL A 43 -13.02 3.74 15.16
CA VAL A 43 -11.86 4.50 14.66
C VAL A 43 -10.97 4.96 15.80
N GLU A 44 -11.53 5.46 16.90
CA GLU A 44 -10.74 5.90 18.06
C GLU A 44 -10.05 4.73 18.76
N LEU A 45 -10.73 3.60 18.94
CA LEU A 45 -10.10 2.37 19.45
C LEU A 45 -8.98 1.92 18.51
N GLY A 46 -9.22 1.90 17.21
CA GLY A 46 -8.26 1.52 16.19
C GLY A 46 -7.02 2.42 16.17
N LYS A 47 -7.19 3.73 16.35
CA LYS A 47 -6.11 4.70 16.50
C LYS A 47 -5.18 4.34 17.66
N ARG A 48 -5.75 4.08 18.84
CA ARG A 48 -4.98 3.66 20.03
C ARG A 48 -4.23 2.34 19.79
N LEU A 49 -4.92 1.35 19.20
CA LEU A 49 -4.33 0.05 18.89
C LEU A 49 -3.23 0.16 17.82
N PHE A 50 -3.38 1.00 16.82
CA PHE A 50 -2.38 1.21 15.77
C PHE A 50 -1.03 1.71 16.32
N ALA A 51 -1.06 2.48 17.41
CA ALA A 51 0.10 2.97 18.12
C ALA A 51 0.56 2.10 19.30
N GLU A 52 -0.14 0.98 19.60
CA GLU A 52 0.07 0.17 20.81
C GLU A 52 1.20 -0.87 20.66
N PRO A 53 2.34 -0.71 21.37
CA PRO A 53 3.43 -1.68 21.31
C PRO A 53 3.11 -3.06 21.93
N LYS A 54 2.13 -3.16 22.84
CA LYS A 54 1.69 -4.44 23.44
C LYS A 54 1.20 -5.45 22.41
N LEU A 55 0.91 -4.98 21.18
CA LEU A 55 0.55 -5.84 20.05
C LEU A 55 1.75 -6.61 19.48
N SER A 56 2.99 -6.18 19.75
CA SER A 56 4.20 -6.90 19.30
C SER A 56 4.68 -7.92 20.31
N GLY A 57 5.48 -8.88 19.87
CA GLY A 57 5.98 -9.98 20.69
C GLY A 57 6.70 -9.50 21.95
N ASN A 58 7.61 -8.53 21.80
CA ASN A 58 8.43 -7.97 22.88
C ASN A 58 7.92 -6.62 23.41
N ASN A 59 6.71 -6.18 23.05
CA ASN A 59 6.07 -4.93 23.50
C ASN A 59 6.88 -3.66 23.16
N ASN A 60 7.54 -3.61 22.02
CA ASN A 60 8.52 -2.58 21.69
C ASN A 60 8.27 -1.87 20.34
N ILE A 61 7.40 -2.39 19.49
CA ILE A 61 6.99 -1.74 18.22
C ILE A 61 5.48 -1.82 18.02
N SER A 62 4.95 -0.94 17.21
CA SER A 62 3.54 -0.88 16.82
C SER A 62 3.40 -0.81 15.30
N CYS A 63 2.15 -0.80 14.79
CA CYS A 63 1.90 -0.58 13.37
C CYS A 63 2.49 0.76 12.89
N GLN A 64 2.35 1.81 13.71
CA GLN A 64 2.87 3.16 13.42
C GLN A 64 4.40 3.19 13.28
N THR A 65 5.12 2.24 13.84
CA THR A 65 6.59 2.16 13.73
C THR A 65 7.03 1.97 12.26
N CYS A 66 6.28 1.17 11.49
CA CYS A 66 6.57 0.87 10.08
C CYS A 66 5.61 1.55 9.11
N HIS A 67 4.52 2.14 9.61
CA HIS A 67 3.53 2.85 8.83
C HIS A 67 3.38 4.30 9.34
N HIS A 68 4.48 5.07 9.23
CA HIS A 68 4.55 6.42 9.78
C HIS A 68 4.08 7.47 8.75
N PRO A 69 3.26 8.47 9.14
CA PRO A 69 2.79 9.52 8.22
C PRO A 69 3.90 10.24 7.49
N ASP A 70 5.01 10.54 8.16
CA ASP A 70 6.16 11.25 7.60
C ASP A 70 6.83 10.51 6.44
N HIS A 71 6.56 9.22 6.30
CA HIS A 71 7.06 8.36 5.24
C HIS A 71 5.93 7.81 4.37
N GLY A 72 4.85 8.59 4.17
CA GLY A 72 3.73 8.20 3.33
C GLY A 72 2.99 6.95 3.82
N THR A 73 2.87 6.80 5.15
CA THR A 73 2.31 5.59 5.80
C THR A 73 3.05 4.29 5.45
N SER A 74 4.34 4.42 5.14
CA SER A 74 5.36 3.38 4.97
C SER A 74 6.47 3.61 5.99
N ASP A 75 7.62 2.94 5.86
CA ASP A 75 8.80 3.14 6.69
C ASP A 75 9.94 3.90 5.98
N GLY A 76 9.75 4.28 4.72
CA GLY A 76 10.77 4.98 3.93
C GLY A 76 12.01 4.14 3.60
N LEU A 77 11.94 2.82 3.81
CA LEU A 77 13.04 1.88 3.58
C LEU A 77 12.76 0.99 2.38
N SER A 78 13.80 0.58 1.67
CA SER A 78 13.66 -0.45 0.64
C SER A 78 13.18 -1.76 1.24
N LEU A 79 13.87 -2.21 2.29
CA LEU A 79 13.49 -3.38 3.09
C LEU A 79 13.48 -2.99 4.56
N GLY A 80 12.32 -3.10 5.19
CA GLY A 80 12.12 -2.71 6.57
C GLY A 80 12.90 -3.56 7.57
N LEU A 81 13.06 -3.00 8.75
CA LEU A 81 13.54 -3.68 9.95
C LEU A 81 12.36 -3.78 10.92
N GLY A 82 11.92 -4.99 11.21
CA GLY A 82 10.83 -5.21 12.15
C GLY A 82 11.24 -5.16 13.60
N GLU A 83 10.69 -6.04 14.40
CA GLU A 83 10.95 -6.17 15.81
C GLU A 83 12.46 -6.36 16.09
N GLY A 84 12.97 -5.71 17.15
CA GLY A 84 14.38 -5.68 17.49
C GLY A 84 15.19 -4.52 16.86
N ALA A 85 14.58 -3.67 16.03
CA ALA A 85 15.22 -2.45 15.53
C ALA A 85 14.71 -1.20 16.29
N GLU A 86 15.54 -0.17 16.36
CA GLU A 86 15.27 1.07 17.06
C GLU A 86 15.16 2.26 16.10
N GLY A 87 14.32 3.24 16.44
CA GLY A 87 14.06 4.44 15.62
C GLY A 87 12.93 4.26 14.62
N ILE A 88 12.74 5.26 13.77
CA ILE A 88 11.67 5.35 12.76
C ILE A 88 12.28 5.75 11.41
N GLY A 89 11.70 5.27 10.32
CA GLY A 89 12.08 5.66 8.98
C GLY A 89 13.50 5.26 8.58
N PRO A 90 14.13 6.00 7.65
CA PRO A 90 15.47 5.69 7.14
C PRO A 90 16.58 5.71 8.19
N GLU A 91 16.37 6.36 9.33
CA GLU A 91 17.31 6.39 10.46
C GLU A 91 17.17 5.19 11.40
N ARG A 92 16.23 4.27 11.11
CA ARG A 92 16.01 3.06 11.88
C ARG A 92 17.27 2.17 11.90
N MET A 93 17.70 1.74 13.07
CA MET A 93 18.95 1.00 13.26
C MET A 93 18.67 -0.45 13.62
N ALA A 94 19.42 -1.37 12.99
CA ALA A 94 19.41 -2.77 13.35
C ALA A 94 20.29 -3.00 14.59
N ASN A 95 19.74 -3.64 15.61
CA ASN A 95 20.53 -4.20 16.71
C ASN A 95 20.97 -5.65 16.39
N SER A 96 21.70 -6.28 17.31
CA SER A 96 22.18 -7.66 17.15
C SER A 96 21.08 -8.72 17.11
N GLY A 97 19.84 -8.35 17.51
CA GLY A 97 18.66 -9.21 17.48
C GLY A 97 18.10 -9.42 16.07
N ILE A 98 18.34 -8.46 15.17
CA ILE A 98 17.84 -8.55 13.78
C ILE A 98 18.55 -9.67 13.03
N LYS A 99 17.80 -10.70 12.66
CA LYS A 99 18.30 -11.87 11.90
C LYS A 99 17.98 -11.80 10.42
N LYS A 100 16.95 -11.03 10.05
CA LYS A 100 16.45 -10.94 8.68
C LYS A 100 15.72 -9.62 8.50
N ARG A 101 15.86 -8.96 7.33
CA ARG A 101 15.01 -7.83 6.96
C ARG A 101 13.61 -8.31 6.61
N VAL A 102 12.63 -7.44 6.73
CA VAL A 102 11.32 -7.65 6.11
C VAL A 102 11.53 -7.77 4.60
N PRO A 103 10.98 -8.80 3.94
CA PRO A 103 11.41 -9.15 2.58
C PRO A 103 10.94 -8.20 1.47
N ARG A 104 10.05 -7.27 1.78
CA ARG A 104 9.48 -6.30 0.83
C ARG A 104 9.37 -4.92 1.46
N HIS A 105 9.28 -3.92 0.60
CA HIS A 105 8.95 -2.56 1.00
C HIS A 105 7.60 -2.51 1.73
N SER A 106 7.54 -1.78 2.84
CA SER A 106 6.31 -1.55 3.59
C SER A 106 5.31 -0.79 2.72
N PRO A 107 4.19 -1.39 2.30
CA PRO A 107 3.26 -0.72 1.40
C PRO A 107 2.57 0.43 2.12
N THR A 108 2.32 1.52 1.40
CA THR A 108 1.48 2.61 1.92
C THR A 108 0.08 2.12 2.28
N LEU A 109 -0.52 2.76 3.29
CA LEU A 109 -1.90 2.50 3.72
C LEU A 109 -2.91 3.43 3.04
N PHE A 110 -2.47 4.35 2.17
CA PHE A 110 -3.38 5.26 1.48
C PHE A 110 -4.42 4.51 0.67
N ASN A 111 -5.67 4.90 0.86
CA ASN A 111 -6.82 4.43 0.09
C ASN A 111 -7.10 2.92 0.16
N LEU A 112 -6.57 2.18 1.15
CA LEU A 112 -6.87 0.75 1.29
C LEU A 112 -8.36 0.47 1.54
N GLY A 113 -9.11 1.42 2.12
CA GLY A 113 -10.55 1.32 2.33
C GLY A 113 -11.40 1.69 1.11
N HIS A 114 -10.81 2.03 -0.04
CA HIS A 114 -11.56 2.33 -1.25
C HIS A 114 -12.24 1.08 -1.80
N LYS A 115 -13.51 1.19 -2.22
CA LYS A 115 -14.35 0.06 -2.65
C LYS A 115 -13.81 -0.77 -3.82
N SER A 116 -12.88 -0.20 -4.62
CA SER A 116 -12.23 -0.94 -5.71
C SER A 116 -11.03 -1.77 -5.26
N VAL A 117 -10.59 -1.67 -4.00
CA VAL A 117 -9.50 -2.51 -3.47
C VAL A 117 -10.07 -3.89 -3.17
N ILE A 118 -9.65 -4.88 -3.95
CA ILE A 118 -10.14 -6.27 -3.87
C ILE A 118 -9.13 -7.25 -3.28
N GLU A 119 -7.87 -6.86 -3.20
CA GLU A 119 -6.77 -7.67 -2.67
C GLU A 119 -5.72 -6.78 -2.00
N GLN A 120 -5.01 -7.32 -1.01
CA GLN A 120 -3.95 -6.61 -0.31
C GLN A 120 -2.61 -7.37 -0.35
N PHE A 121 -1.53 -6.68 0.01
CA PHE A 121 -0.12 -7.04 -0.20
C PHE A 121 0.34 -7.00 -1.67
N TRP A 122 1.65 -6.97 -1.85
CA TRP A 122 2.31 -6.95 -3.16
C TRP A 122 2.04 -8.21 -4.00
N ASP A 123 1.66 -9.31 -3.38
CA ASP A 123 1.36 -10.60 -4.01
C ASP A 123 -0.12 -10.98 -3.95
N GLY A 124 -0.98 -10.12 -3.40
CA GLY A 124 -2.42 -10.34 -3.32
C GLY A 124 -2.83 -11.52 -2.43
N ARG A 125 -2.00 -11.86 -1.41
CA ARG A 125 -2.25 -13.00 -0.51
C ARG A 125 -3.41 -12.82 0.48
N VAL A 126 -4.05 -11.66 0.47
CA VAL A 126 -5.30 -11.39 1.19
C VAL A 126 -6.33 -10.91 0.20
N SER A 127 -7.40 -11.65 0.05
CA SER A 127 -8.50 -11.37 -0.88
C SER A 127 -9.84 -11.83 -0.33
N PHE A 128 -10.95 -11.41 -0.95
CA PHE A 128 -12.25 -11.98 -0.65
C PHE A 128 -12.36 -13.40 -1.22
N ASP A 129 -12.80 -14.33 -0.37
CA ASP A 129 -13.19 -15.67 -0.80
C ASP A 129 -14.49 -16.10 -0.08
N PRO A 130 -15.64 -16.04 -0.75
CA PRO A 130 -16.92 -16.43 -0.15
C PRO A 130 -17.01 -17.93 0.19
N LYS A 131 -16.06 -18.75 -0.27
CA LYS A 131 -16.00 -20.18 0.05
C LYS A 131 -15.21 -20.46 1.33
N ALA A 132 -14.29 -19.56 1.71
CA ALA A 132 -13.55 -19.69 2.95
C ALA A 132 -14.46 -19.51 4.17
N PRO A 133 -14.25 -20.23 5.28
CA PRO A 133 -15.05 -20.10 6.50
C PRO A 133 -15.11 -18.68 7.07
N SER A 134 -14.05 -17.90 6.90
CA SER A 134 -13.94 -16.49 7.32
C SER A 134 -14.54 -15.49 6.31
N GLY A 135 -14.76 -15.90 5.05
CA GLY A 135 -15.09 -15.02 3.93
C GLY A 135 -13.87 -14.46 3.19
N PHE A 136 -12.66 -14.86 3.59
CA PHE A 136 -11.41 -14.33 3.04
C PHE A 136 -10.39 -15.44 2.79
N ASP A 137 -9.62 -15.31 1.71
CA ASP A 137 -8.37 -16.02 1.50
C ASP A 137 -7.23 -15.27 2.21
N SER A 138 -6.37 -15.99 2.92
CA SER A 138 -5.22 -15.42 3.63
C SER A 138 -4.18 -16.49 3.97
N PRO A 139 -2.95 -16.10 4.34
CA PRO A 139 -1.94 -17.05 4.84
C PRO A 139 -2.33 -17.81 6.13
N ALA A 140 -3.38 -17.39 6.81
CA ALA A 140 -3.91 -18.09 7.97
C ALA A 140 -4.89 -19.21 7.60
N GLU A 141 -5.28 -19.31 6.32
CA GLU A 141 -6.15 -20.36 5.80
C GLU A 141 -7.44 -20.50 6.66
N ASP A 142 -7.85 -21.72 6.97
CA ASP A 142 -9.05 -22.01 7.80
C ASP A 142 -8.93 -21.54 9.27
N TRP A 143 -7.72 -21.16 9.71
CA TRP A 143 -7.49 -20.63 11.06
C TRP A 143 -7.84 -19.15 11.21
N LEU A 144 -8.11 -18.46 10.09
CA LEU A 144 -8.55 -17.07 10.15
C LEU A 144 -9.92 -16.97 10.84
N PRO A 145 -10.07 -16.15 11.88
CA PRO A 145 -11.32 -16.08 12.63
C PRO A 145 -12.45 -15.47 11.78
N LYS A 146 -13.68 -15.91 12.03
CA LYS A 146 -14.89 -15.31 11.46
C LYS A 146 -15.16 -13.94 12.07
N GLY A 147 -15.83 -13.07 11.32
CA GLY A 147 -16.29 -11.77 11.82
C GLY A 147 -15.31 -10.61 11.54
N LEU A 148 -14.25 -10.84 10.77
CA LEU A 148 -13.45 -9.76 10.22
C LEU A 148 -14.28 -8.97 9.20
N SER A 149 -14.22 -7.63 9.27
CA SER A 149 -15.14 -6.73 8.53
C SER A 149 -14.60 -6.28 7.18
N SER A 150 -13.30 -6.38 6.94
CA SER A 150 -12.64 -5.86 5.74
C SER A 150 -11.31 -6.55 5.46
N LEU A 151 -10.80 -6.40 4.22
CA LEU A 151 -9.45 -6.85 3.86
C LEU A 151 -8.38 -6.24 4.76
N THR A 152 -8.56 -4.96 5.15
CA THR A 152 -7.62 -4.26 6.04
C THR A 152 -7.64 -4.85 7.45
N ALA A 153 -8.81 -5.27 7.95
CA ALA A 153 -8.91 -5.98 9.22
C ALA A 153 -8.22 -7.35 9.15
N VAL A 154 -8.38 -8.11 8.06
CA VAL A 154 -7.63 -9.35 7.83
C VAL A 154 -6.14 -9.11 7.83
N GLN A 155 -5.69 -8.13 7.04
CA GLN A 155 -4.28 -7.78 6.92
C GLN A 155 -3.67 -7.43 8.29
N ALA A 156 -4.40 -6.66 9.13
CA ALA A 156 -3.92 -6.24 10.46
C ALA A 156 -3.61 -7.41 11.42
N THR A 157 -4.16 -8.60 11.19
CA THR A 157 -3.87 -9.79 12.01
C THR A 157 -2.53 -10.44 11.72
N LEU A 158 -1.98 -10.27 10.51
CA LEU A 158 -0.85 -11.04 10.01
C LEU A 158 0.52 -10.55 10.53
N PRO A 159 0.83 -9.23 10.59
CA PRO A 159 2.08 -8.74 11.15
C PRO A 159 2.31 -9.17 12.60
N LEU A 160 1.24 -9.30 13.39
CA LEU A 160 1.28 -9.75 14.78
C LEU A 160 1.89 -11.14 14.93
N THR A 161 1.83 -11.97 13.88
CA THR A 161 2.30 -13.35 13.85
C THR A 161 3.57 -13.52 13.02
N ALA A 162 4.01 -12.48 12.32
CA ALA A 162 5.16 -12.52 11.43
C ALA A 162 6.46 -12.30 12.20
N GLN A 163 7.34 -13.31 12.22
CA GLN A 163 8.59 -13.35 12.99
C GLN A 163 9.44 -12.09 12.80
N PHE A 164 9.62 -11.64 11.55
CA PHE A 164 10.52 -10.54 11.22
C PHE A 164 9.80 -9.18 11.13
N GLU A 165 8.49 -9.16 11.44
CA GLU A 165 7.70 -7.94 11.54
C GLU A 165 7.45 -7.61 13.01
N MET A 166 6.46 -8.23 13.68
CA MET A 166 6.07 -7.89 15.04
C MET A 166 6.19 -9.02 16.06
N ALA A 167 6.28 -10.30 15.66
CA ALA A 167 6.26 -11.41 16.60
C ALA A 167 7.58 -11.65 17.34
N GLY A 168 8.72 -11.24 16.76
CA GLY A 168 10.05 -11.47 17.35
C GLY A 168 10.68 -12.81 17.00
N ASN A 169 11.89 -13.05 17.49
CA ASN A 169 12.64 -14.26 17.18
C ASN A 169 12.20 -15.43 18.06
N THR A 170 12.39 -16.63 17.53
CA THR A 170 12.10 -17.89 18.26
C THR A 170 12.78 -17.92 19.62
N GLY A 171 11.99 -18.15 20.67
CA GLY A 171 12.44 -18.26 22.04
C GLY A 171 12.50 -16.94 22.82
N GLU A 172 12.12 -15.81 22.22
CA GLU A 172 12.15 -14.50 22.88
C GLU A 172 10.90 -14.22 23.72
N ASN A 173 9.74 -14.66 23.25
CA ASN A 173 8.47 -14.33 23.91
C ASN A 173 7.38 -15.40 23.64
N GLU A 174 6.26 -15.28 24.34
CA GLU A 174 5.13 -16.20 24.24
C GLU A 174 4.37 -16.10 22.91
N VAL A 175 4.35 -14.92 22.26
CA VAL A 175 3.66 -14.72 20.96
C VAL A 175 4.30 -15.59 19.88
N ILE A 176 5.62 -15.46 19.68
CA ILE A 176 6.33 -16.29 18.71
C ILE A 176 6.33 -17.77 19.11
N GLY A 177 6.32 -18.07 20.40
CA GLY A 177 6.15 -19.43 20.91
C GLY A 177 4.82 -20.06 20.50
N ALA A 178 3.74 -19.30 20.55
CA ALA A 178 2.41 -19.69 20.09
C ALA A 178 2.34 -19.84 18.57
N VAL A 179 2.86 -18.85 17.80
CA VAL A 179 2.94 -18.90 16.33
C VAL A 179 3.58 -20.19 15.82
N ARG A 180 4.65 -20.65 16.49
CA ARG A 180 5.37 -21.87 16.09
C ARG A 180 4.56 -23.15 16.25
N GLN A 181 3.54 -23.13 17.08
CA GLN A 181 2.60 -24.26 17.22
C GLN A 181 1.52 -24.16 16.12
N ARG A 182 0.85 -23.00 16.06
CA ARG A 182 -0.18 -22.68 15.07
C ARG A 182 -0.45 -21.16 15.09
N ILE A 183 -0.67 -20.56 13.95
CA ILE A 183 -0.79 -19.11 13.80
C ILE A 183 -1.88 -18.49 14.70
N ASP A 184 -3.03 -19.14 14.80
CA ASP A 184 -4.18 -18.65 15.58
C ASP A 184 -3.97 -18.71 17.11
N TYR A 185 -2.98 -19.45 17.60
CA TYR A 185 -2.66 -19.49 19.04
C TYR A 185 -1.99 -18.21 19.52
N ALA A 186 -1.40 -17.42 18.63
CA ALA A 186 -0.77 -16.17 19.00
C ALA A 186 -1.78 -15.04 19.29
N TRP A 187 -2.90 -15.02 18.59
CA TRP A 187 -3.86 -13.94 18.74
C TRP A 187 -4.49 -13.83 20.13
N PRO A 188 -4.91 -14.94 20.82
CA PRO A 188 -5.35 -14.86 22.21
C PRO A 188 -4.32 -14.26 23.15
N VAL A 189 -3.02 -14.59 22.97
CA VAL A 189 -1.93 -14.03 23.78
C VAL A 189 -1.86 -12.51 23.65
N VAL A 190 -1.95 -11.99 22.43
CA VAL A 190 -1.97 -10.54 22.16
C VAL A 190 -3.22 -9.90 22.73
N VAL A 191 -4.40 -10.52 22.56
CA VAL A 191 -5.67 -10.02 23.10
C VAL A 191 -5.65 -9.91 24.62
N GLU A 192 -5.13 -10.90 25.33
CA GLU A 192 -5.02 -10.90 26.79
C GLU A 192 -4.22 -9.71 27.31
N ARG A 193 -3.15 -9.31 26.64
CA ARG A 193 -2.35 -8.13 27.00
C ARG A 193 -3.15 -6.82 26.89
N ILE A 194 -3.99 -6.71 25.86
CA ILE A 194 -4.82 -5.52 25.63
C ILE A 194 -5.97 -5.45 26.65
N ILE A 195 -6.70 -6.54 26.83
CA ILE A 195 -7.87 -6.56 27.73
C ILE A 195 -7.51 -6.52 29.22
N ALA A 196 -6.25 -6.74 29.58
CA ALA A 196 -5.76 -6.55 30.94
C ALA A 196 -5.79 -5.07 31.36
N ASP A 197 -5.77 -4.15 30.43
CA ASP A 197 -5.82 -2.70 30.62
C ASP A 197 -7.28 -2.23 30.70
N ASP A 198 -7.65 -1.53 31.78
CA ASP A 198 -8.99 -1.06 32.04
C ASP A 198 -9.46 0.01 31.03
N GLU A 199 -8.53 0.83 30.53
CA GLU A 199 -8.82 1.85 29.52
C GLU A 199 -9.23 1.19 28.19
N TYR A 200 -8.46 0.19 27.71
CA TYR A 200 -8.84 -0.58 26.55
C TYR A 200 -10.15 -1.33 26.72
N TRP A 201 -10.39 -1.88 27.91
CA TRP A 201 -11.67 -2.54 28.20
C TRP A 201 -12.85 -1.56 28.09
N ALA A 202 -12.74 -0.36 28.64
CA ALA A 202 -13.77 0.67 28.51
C ALA A 202 -13.99 1.09 27.04
N MET A 203 -12.94 1.25 26.25
CA MET A 203 -13.04 1.56 24.83
C MET A 203 -13.70 0.42 24.04
N LEU A 204 -13.35 -0.84 24.34
CA LEU A 204 -13.95 -2.02 23.72
C LEU A 204 -15.47 -2.08 23.99
N GLN A 205 -15.91 -1.86 25.25
CA GLN A 205 -17.32 -1.84 25.60
C GLN A 205 -18.08 -0.68 24.90
N ASN A 206 -17.44 0.48 24.75
CA ASN A 206 -18.02 1.60 24.01
C ASN A 206 -18.16 1.30 22.51
N THR A 207 -17.22 0.57 21.94
CA THR A 207 -17.20 0.21 20.52
C THR A 207 -18.14 -0.97 20.21
N TYR A 208 -18.17 -1.94 21.13
CA TYR A 208 -18.94 -3.19 21.01
C TYR A 208 -19.85 -3.36 22.22
N PRO A 209 -21.06 -2.74 22.24
CA PRO A 209 -21.95 -2.71 23.43
C PRO A 209 -22.42 -4.11 23.91
N ASP A 210 -22.34 -5.11 23.03
CA ASP A 210 -22.73 -6.49 23.36
C ASP A 210 -21.69 -7.22 24.23
N LEU A 211 -20.49 -6.65 24.42
CA LEU A 211 -19.46 -7.22 25.29
C LEU A 211 -19.83 -7.06 26.77
N GLN A 212 -20.07 -8.19 27.46
CA GLN A 212 -20.43 -8.21 28.88
C GLN A 212 -19.21 -8.48 29.78
N ASN A 213 -18.20 -9.14 29.25
CA ASN A 213 -16.98 -9.47 29.99
C ASN A 213 -15.78 -9.62 29.06
N ARG A 214 -14.57 -9.48 29.62
CA ARG A 214 -13.31 -9.50 28.84
C ARG A 214 -13.08 -10.78 28.06
N SER A 215 -13.55 -11.93 28.56
CA SER A 215 -13.35 -13.23 27.92
C SER A 215 -14.10 -13.38 26.57
N GLN A 216 -15.01 -12.46 26.24
CA GLN A 216 -15.70 -12.41 24.95
C GLN A 216 -14.88 -11.70 23.87
N VAL A 217 -13.84 -10.94 24.27
CA VAL A 217 -12.97 -10.25 23.31
C VAL A 217 -12.07 -11.25 22.62
N ASN A 218 -11.95 -11.09 21.31
CA ASN A 218 -11.04 -11.87 20.50
C ASN A 218 -10.34 -10.94 19.47
N ILE A 219 -9.43 -11.47 18.68
CA ILE A 219 -8.63 -10.68 17.74
C ILE A 219 -9.48 -9.92 16.70
N THR A 220 -10.71 -10.40 16.35
CA THR A 220 -11.54 -9.71 15.38
C THR A 220 -11.99 -8.34 15.86
N HIS A 221 -12.24 -8.16 17.17
CA HIS A 221 -12.58 -6.86 17.73
C HIS A 221 -11.43 -5.85 17.55
N LEU A 222 -10.20 -6.27 17.84
CA LEU A 222 -9.01 -5.43 17.71
C LEU A 222 -8.70 -5.14 16.23
N ALA A 223 -8.71 -6.18 15.39
CA ALA A 223 -8.39 -6.08 13.98
C ALA A 223 -9.41 -5.25 13.20
N ASN A 224 -10.71 -5.37 13.51
CA ASN A 224 -11.76 -4.55 12.91
C ASN A 224 -11.57 -3.07 13.27
N ALA A 225 -11.28 -2.76 14.53
CA ALA A 225 -11.01 -1.38 14.94
C ALA A 225 -9.77 -0.80 14.24
N ILE A 226 -8.66 -1.57 14.15
CA ILE A 226 -7.46 -1.15 13.42
C ILE A 226 -7.79 -0.94 11.93
N GLY A 227 -8.53 -1.87 11.31
CA GLY A 227 -8.99 -1.75 9.93
C GLY A 227 -9.85 -0.51 9.69
N ASP A 228 -10.79 -0.22 10.60
CA ASP A 228 -11.66 0.96 10.53
C ASP A 228 -10.85 2.26 10.64
N TYR A 229 -9.85 2.30 11.53
CA TYR A 229 -8.93 3.43 11.63
C TYR A 229 -8.16 3.64 10.34
N ILE A 230 -7.49 2.60 9.80
CA ILE A 230 -6.73 2.68 8.56
C ILE A 230 -7.62 3.13 7.40
N ASN A 231 -8.78 2.51 7.24
CA ASN A 231 -9.73 2.80 6.16
C ASN A 231 -10.32 4.21 6.25
N THR A 232 -10.30 4.83 7.43
CA THR A 232 -10.82 6.19 7.66
C THR A 232 -9.73 7.23 7.59
N GLN A 233 -8.64 7.03 8.31
CA GLN A 233 -7.57 8.01 8.50
C GLN A 233 -6.76 8.26 7.23
N PHE A 234 -6.49 7.21 6.46
CA PHE A 234 -5.59 7.28 5.32
C PHE A 234 -6.32 7.42 3.97
N ARG A 235 -7.56 7.94 3.99
CA ARG A 235 -8.30 8.32 2.76
C ARG A 235 -7.69 9.55 2.12
N SER A 236 -7.59 9.52 0.78
CA SER A 236 -7.15 10.65 -0.03
C SER A 236 -8.09 10.80 -1.23
N PHE A 237 -8.80 11.92 -1.30
CA PHE A 237 -9.81 12.21 -2.34
C PHE A 237 -9.86 13.68 -2.77
N ASN A 238 -8.87 14.48 -2.36
CA ASN A 238 -8.74 15.90 -2.71
C ASN A 238 -7.44 16.19 -3.48
N ALA A 239 -6.94 15.22 -4.26
CA ALA A 239 -5.81 15.47 -5.12
C ALA A 239 -6.21 16.44 -6.27
N PRO A 240 -5.27 17.25 -6.81
CA PRO A 240 -5.53 18.15 -7.93
C PRO A 240 -6.21 17.48 -9.11
N ILE A 241 -5.86 16.23 -9.43
CA ILE A 241 -6.47 15.46 -10.51
C ILE A 241 -7.97 15.22 -10.31
N ASP A 242 -8.44 15.13 -9.06
CA ASP A 242 -9.86 14.95 -8.75
C ASP A 242 -10.64 16.25 -8.99
N ALA A 243 -10.08 17.40 -8.61
CA ALA A 243 -10.64 18.72 -8.91
C ALA A 243 -10.75 18.94 -10.41
N TYR A 244 -9.69 18.61 -11.16
CA TYR A 244 -9.69 18.65 -12.62
C TYR A 244 -10.80 17.75 -13.21
N ALA A 245 -10.95 16.54 -12.71
CA ALA A 245 -11.97 15.60 -13.18
C ALA A 245 -13.40 16.05 -12.87
N ARG A 246 -13.62 16.80 -11.78
CA ARG A 246 -14.91 17.42 -11.46
C ARG A 246 -15.22 18.66 -12.30
N GLY A 247 -14.27 19.12 -13.13
CA GLY A 247 -14.42 20.33 -13.95
C GLY A 247 -14.28 21.63 -13.14
N GLU A 248 -13.62 21.59 -12.01
CA GLU A 248 -13.27 22.77 -11.21
C GLU A 248 -12.21 23.61 -11.94
N ASP A 249 -12.16 24.91 -11.64
CA ASP A 249 -11.18 25.83 -12.24
C ASP A 249 -9.77 25.51 -11.76
N MET A 250 -9.17 24.55 -12.43
CA MET A 250 -7.81 24.06 -12.18
C MET A 250 -7.02 23.98 -13.47
N PRO A 251 -6.32 25.07 -13.86
CA PRO A 251 -5.53 25.09 -15.08
C PRO A 251 -4.29 24.20 -14.92
N LEU A 252 -4.13 23.23 -15.84
CA LEU A 252 -2.91 22.44 -15.94
C LEU A 252 -1.82 23.23 -16.68
N THR A 253 -0.58 23.08 -16.22
CA THR A 253 0.60 23.58 -16.95
C THR A 253 0.80 22.82 -18.26
N GLU A 254 1.57 23.37 -19.19
CA GLU A 254 1.89 22.69 -20.45
C GLU A 254 2.65 21.37 -20.21
N SER A 255 3.55 21.34 -19.22
CA SER A 255 4.26 20.11 -18.83
C SER A 255 3.31 19.04 -18.31
N GLN A 256 2.33 19.39 -17.47
CA GLN A 256 1.32 18.47 -16.95
C GLN A 256 0.42 17.91 -18.05
N LYS A 257 0.00 18.77 -19.01
CA LYS A 257 -0.79 18.35 -20.17
C LYS A 257 0.01 17.39 -21.07
N ALA A 258 1.28 17.71 -21.33
CA ALA A 258 2.16 16.85 -22.10
C ALA A 258 2.39 15.50 -21.40
N GLY A 259 2.64 15.51 -20.09
CA GLY A 259 2.78 14.31 -19.28
C GLY A 259 1.53 13.43 -19.29
N MET A 260 0.33 14.04 -19.18
CA MET A 260 -0.93 13.33 -19.30
C MET A 260 -1.08 12.68 -20.69
N ALA A 261 -0.75 13.41 -21.76
CA ALA A 261 -0.80 12.86 -23.12
C ALA A 261 0.19 11.71 -23.32
N LEU A 262 1.37 11.77 -22.70
CA LEU A 262 2.35 10.66 -22.71
C LEU A 262 1.84 9.46 -21.92
N PHE A 263 1.29 9.66 -20.73
CA PHE A 263 0.77 8.61 -19.84
C PHE A 263 -0.31 7.76 -20.54
N TYR A 264 -1.25 8.40 -21.23
CA TYR A 264 -2.35 7.75 -21.98
C TYR A 264 -2.01 7.46 -23.46
N GLY A 265 -0.81 7.79 -23.90
CA GLY A 265 -0.37 7.64 -25.29
C GLY A 265 0.92 6.85 -25.42
N LYS A 266 2.02 7.53 -25.79
CA LYS A 266 3.32 6.90 -26.09
C LYS A 266 3.83 5.99 -24.96
N ALA A 267 3.70 6.42 -23.70
CA ALA A 267 4.21 5.69 -22.55
C ALA A 267 3.30 4.54 -22.08
N GLN A 268 2.03 4.48 -22.54
CA GLN A 268 1.09 3.39 -22.28
C GLN A 268 0.96 3.01 -20.79
N CYS A 269 1.17 3.96 -19.88
CA CYS A 269 1.12 3.72 -18.44
C CYS A 269 -0.29 3.30 -17.98
N ASP A 270 -1.32 3.79 -18.69
CA ASP A 270 -2.74 3.51 -18.43
C ASP A 270 -3.15 2.07 -18.67
N GLN A 271 -2.34 1.27 -19.37
CA GLN A 271 -2.60 -0.16 -19.55
C GLN A 271 -2.61 -0.94 -18.24
N CYS A 272 -1.81 -0.52 -17.27
CA CYS A 272 -1.75 -1.09 -15.93
C CYS A 272 -2.24 -0.07 -14.87
N HIS A 273 -1.91 1.20 -15.03
CA HIS A 273 -2.25 2.26 -14.10
C HIS A 273 -3.53 2.99 -14.52
N SER A 274 -4.67 2.33 -14.37
CA SER A 274 -6.00 2.80 -14.80
C SER A 274 -6.99 2.96 -13.64
N GLY A 275 -8.17 3.54 -13.94
CA GLY A 275 -9.25 3.74 -12.98
C GLY A 275 -8.96 4.80 -11.92
N ALA A 276 -9.83 4.89 -10.91
CA ALA A 276 -9.79 5.94 -9.89
C ALA A 276 -8.53 5.92 -9.01
N LEU A 277 -7.95 4.75 -8.78
CA LEU A 277 -6.71 4.57 -8.02
C LEU A 277 -5.46 4.58 -8.88
N PHE A 278 -5.57 4.71 -10.22
CA PHE A 278 -4.45 4.52 -11.15
C PHE A 278 -3.74 3.18 -10.92
N SER A 279 -4.54 2.10 -10.85
CA SER A 279 -4.13 0.72 -10.67
C SER A 279 -5.26 -0.18 -11.16
N ASP A 280 -4.95 -1.12 -12.08
CA ASP A 280 -5.85 -2.20 -12.48
C ASP A 280 -5.88 -3.36 -11.47
N GLN A 281 -5.00 -3.30 -10.46
CA GLN A 281 -4.78 -4.31 -9.41
C GLN A 281 -4.43 -5.71 -9.95
N GLN A 282 -4.00 -5.80 -11.21
CA GLN A 282 -3.45 -7.02 -11.78
C GLN A 282 -1.96 -7.18 -11.43
N TYR A 283 -1.35 -8.24 -11.94
CA TYR A 283 0.01 -8.64 -11.58
C TYR A 283 0.89 -8.68 -12.81
N TYR A 284 2.04 -7.98 -12.73
CA TYR A 284 3.03 -7.93 -13.80
C TYR A 284 4.44 -8.06 -13.24
N SER A 285 5.33 -8.64 -14.04
CA SER A 285 6.75 -8.67 -13.75
C SER A 285 7.46 -7.51 -14.44
N LEU A 286 7.95 -6.58 -13.65
CA LEU A 286 8.77 -5.45 -14.13
C LEU A 286 10.26 -5.80 -14.20
N GLY A 287 10.67 -6.95 -13.66
CA GLY A 287 12.08 -7.31 -13.56
C GLY A 287 12.88 -6.42 -12.63
N LEU A 288 12.30 -5.96 -11.51
CA LEU A 288 13.02 -5.15 -10.52
C LEU A 288 14.24 -5.90 -9.97
N PRO A 289 15.34 -5.19 -9.63
CA PRO A 289 16.55 -5.80 -9.07
C PRO A 289 16.23 -6.60 -7.81
N PRO A 290 16.57 -7.91 -7.75
CA PRO A 290 16.29 -8.71 -6.56
C PRO A 290 17.21 -8.30 -5.42
N MET A 291 16.61 -8.04 -4.25
CA MET A 291 17.34 -7.71 -3.03
C MET A 291 16.67 -8.32 -1.79
N GLY A 292 17.47 -8.45 -0.74
CA GLY A 292 17.03 -8.94 0.55
C GLY A 292 16.82 -10.45 0.62
N PRO A 293 16.19 -10.90 1.72
CA PRO A 293 16.03 -12.32 2.00
C PRO A 293 14.99 -13.01 1.11
N GLY A 294 14.24 -12.25 0.31
CA GLY A 294 13.13 -12.76 -0.47
C GLY A 294 11.97 -13.29 0.42
N ARG A 295 10.84 -13.52 -0.23
CA ARG A 295 9.70 -14.23 0.37
C ARG A 295 9.55 -15.57 -0.33
N THR A 296 10.27 -16.56 0.20
CA THR A 296 10.32 -17.90 -0.38
C THR A 296 9.17 -18.77 0.14
N ARG A 297 8.81 -19.78 -0.63
CA ARG A 297 7.98 -20.88 -0.12
C ARG A 297 8.74 -21.67 0.94
N GLN A 298 8.02 -22.35 1.82
CA GLN A 298 8.58 -23.12 2.92
C GLN A 298 9.75 -24.07 2.51
N TRP A 299 9.73 -24.55 1.26
CA TRP A 299 10.67 -25.52 0.72
C TRP A 299 11.70 -24.91 -0.22
N ASP A 300 11.70 -23.60 -0.45
CA ASP A 300 12.68 -22.94 -1.30
C ASP A 300 13.88 -22.48 -0.46
N PRO A 301 15.07 -23.09 -0.62
CA PRO A 301 16.22 -22.72 0.16
C PRO A 301 16.90 -21.43 -0.30
N TRP A 302 16.44 -20.86 -1.43
CA TRP A 302 17.08 -19.68 -2.03
C TRP A 302 16.42 -18.39 -1.53
N ALA A 303 17.28 -17.39 -1.30
CA ALA A 303 16.82 -16.04 -0.94
C ALA A 303 16.30 -15.33 -2.20
N ARG A 304 15.03 -15.58 -2.56
CA ARG A 304 14.37 -14.97 -3.73
C ARG A 304 12.92 -14.65 -3.44
N ASP A 305 12.39 -13.66 -4.15
CA ASP A 305 10.97 -13.32 -4.13
C ASP A 305 10.33 -13.71 -5.46
N VAL A 306 9.50 -14.73 -5.43
CA VAL A 306 8.80 -15.22 -6.63
C VAL A 306 7.45 -14.53 -6.88
N GLY A 307 7.14 -13.48 -6.13
CA GLY A 307 5.93 -12.67 -6.32
C GLY A 307 4.63 -13.48 -6.17
N ARG A 308 3.67 -13.19 -7.06
CA ARG A 308 2.34 -13.82 -7.11
C ARG A 308 2.40 -15.35 -7.21
N MET A 309 3.42 -15.91 -7.86
CA MET A 309 3.58 -17.38 -7.92
C MET A 309 3.64 -18.02 -6.53
N GLY A 310 4.10 -17.30 -5.51
CA GLY A 310 4.11 -17.77 -4.11
C GLY A 310 2.72 -17.98 -3.52
N VAL A 311 1.69 -17.37 -4.11
CA VAL A 311 0.28 -17.45 -3.70
C VAL A 311 -0.50 -18.35 -4.64
N SER A 312 -0.44 -18.07 -5.96
CA SER A 312 -1.25 -18.75 -6.97
C SER A 312 -0.80 -20.19 -7.30
N ASN A 313 0.47 -20.52 -7.01
CA ASN A 313 1.12 -21.75 -7.46
C ASN A 313 1.19 -21.93 -8.99
N GLN A 314 1.03 -20.84 -9.77
CA GLN A 314 1.10 -20.85 -11.23
C GLN A 314 2.46 -20.32 -11.70
N ALA A 315 3.13 -21.05 -12.59
CA ALA A 315 4.48 -20.69 -13.07
C ALA A 315 4.50 -19.35 -13.84
N GLN A 316 3.40 -19.03 -14.53
CA GLN A 316 3.25 -17.77 -15.26
C GLN A 316 3.24 -16.54 -14.35
N ASP A 317 2.92 -16.69 -13.07
CA ASP A 317 2.89 -15.59 -12.09
C ASP A 317 4.26 -15.36 -11.42
N ALA A 318 5.31 -16.03 -11.93
CA ALA A 318 6.65 -15.90 -11.37
C ALA A 318 7.16 -14.46 -11.52
N TYR A 319 7.61 -13.87 -10.40
CA TYR A 319 8.12 -12.50 -10.29
C TYR A 319 7.10 -11.39 -10.62
N ALA A 320 5.82 -11.75 -10.76
CA ALA A 320 4.75 -10.78 -10.92
C ALA A 320 4.30 -10.23 -9.57
N PHE A 321 4.05 -8.91 -9.54
CA PHE A 321 3.59 -8.17 -8.36
C PHE A 321 2.39 -7.30 -8.72
N LYS A 322 1.53 -7.07 -7.73
CA LYS A 322 0.33 -6.25 -7.91
C LYS A 322 0.70 -4.82 -8.29
N VAL A 323 0.00 -4.27 -9.28
CA VAL A 323 0.12 -2.86 -9.65
C VAL A 323 -0.29 -1.98 -8.46
N PRO A 324 0.60 -1.13 -7.93
CA PRO A 324 0.25 -0.23 -6.84
C PRO A 324 -0.57 0.95 -7.35
N SER A 325 -1.33 1.58 -6.45
CA SER A 325 -1.91 2.89 -6.73
C SER A 325 -0.82 3.93 -6.99
N LEU A 326 -1.04 4.83 -7.97
CA LEU A 326 -0.14 5.96 -8.19
C LEU A 326 -0.55 7.22 -7.39
N ARG A 327 -1.58 7.14 -6.57
CA ARG A 327 -1.96 8.28 -5.73
C ARG A 327 -0.98 8.52 -4.62
N ASN A 328 -0.64 9.79 -4.41
CA ASN A 328 0.24 10.24 -3.32
C ASN A 328 1.69 9.75 -3.43
N LEU A 329 2.18 9.49 -4.64
CA LEU A 329 3.54 8.98 -4.89
C LEU A 329 4.64 9.85 -4.30
N ALA A 330 4.45 11.18 -4.22
CA ALA A 330 5.46 12.09 -3.65
C ALA A 330 5.82 11.75 -2.19
N PHE A 331 4.94 11.05 -1.47
CA PHE A 331 5.13 10.71 -0.06
C PHE A 331 5.62 9.27 0.18
N THR A 332 5.60 8.40 -0.84
CA THR A 332 5.72 6.94 -0.67
C THR A 332 7.01 6.35 -1.21
N ALA A 333 8.06 7.16 -1.35
CA ALA A 333 9.39 6.64 -1.67
C ALA A 333 9.92 5.71 -0.55
N PRO A 334 10.77 4.72 -0.89
CA PRO A 334 11.24 4.31 -2.22
C PRO A 334 10.22 3.46 -3.01
N TYR A 335 10.45 3.29 -4.31
CA TYR A 335 9.48 2.71 -5.24
C TYR A 335 9.80 1.27 -5.64
N GLY A 336 8.72 0.52 -5.98
CA GLY A 336 8.76 -0.90 -6.29
C GLY A 336 8.43 -1.78 -5.09
N HIS A 337 8.09 -3.06 -5.34
CA HIS A 337 7.70 -4.00 -4.28
C HIS A 337 8.80 -4.25 -3.23
N ASN A 338 10.02 -3.95 -3.54
CA ASN A 338 11.19 -4.04 -2.68
C ASN A 338 11.90 -2.68 -2.51
N GLY A 339 11.26 -1.56 -2.91
CA GLY A 339 11.83 -0.24 -2.78
C GLY A 339 13.16 -0.04 -3.51
N ALA A 340 13.31 -0.66 -4.70
CA ALA A 340 14.57 -0.63 -5.43
C ALA A 340 15.00 0.77 -5.89
N TYR A 341 14.07 1.71 -6.02
CA TYR A 341 14.35 3.03 -6.56
C TYR A 341 13.96 4.15 -5.59
N ALA A 342 14.95 4.95 -5.19
CA ALA A 342 14.74 6.08 -4.27
C ALA A 342 13.87 7.21 -4.87
N THR A 343 13.78 7.31 -6.21
CA THR A 343 13.12 8.42 -6.89
C THR A 343 12.12 7.95 -7.95
N LEU A 344 11.10 8.78 -8.24
CA LEU A 344 10.15 8.55 -9.35
C LEU A 344 10.89 8.47 -10.69
N GLU A 345 11.88 9.31 -10.90
CA GLU A 345 12.71 9.27 -12.12
C GLU A 345 13.38 7.89 -12.27
N GLY A 346 13.93 7.33 -11.19
CA GLY A 346 14.58 6.01 -11.19
C GLY A 346 13.63 4.90 -11.61
N ILE A 347 12.44 4.84 -11.00
CA ILE A 347 11.46 3.78 -11.34
C ILE A 347 10.88 3.97 -12.76
N ILE A 348 10.66 5.20 -13.24
CA ILE A 348 10.22 5.47 -14.62
C ILE A 348 11.32 5.08 -15.61
N LYS A 349 12.59 5.35 -15.33
CA LYS A 349 13.73 4.90 -16.14
C LYS A 349 13.81 3.36 -16.19
N HIS A 350 13.43 2.68 -15.10
CA HIS A 350 13.32 1.22 -15.13
C HIS A 350 12.22 0.76 -16.10
N HIS A 351 11.02 1.35 -16.05
CA HIS A 351 9.96 1.05 -17.02
C HIS A 351 10.37 1.38 -18.46
N ASN A 352 11.18 2.44 -18.64
CA ASN A 352 11.64 2.86 -19.97
C ASN A 352 12.52 1.81 -20.65
N ASN A 353 13.36 1.08 -19.89
CA ASN A 353 14.15 -0.06 -20.39
C ASN A 353 14.49 -1.02 -19.26
N PRO A 354 13.60 -1.97 -18.91
CA PRO A 354 13.75 -2.81 -17.74
C PRO A 354 14.97 -3.71 -17.75
N ILE A 355 15.33 -4.28 -18.91
CA ILE A 355 16.51 -5.15 -19.03
C ILE A 355 17.80 -4.35 -18.76
N GLN A 356 17.95 -3.18 -19.40
CA GLN A 356 19.12 -2.34 -19.22
C GLN A 356 19.22 -1.80 -17.79
N ALA A 357 18.08 -1.38 -17.22
CA ALA A 357 18.00 -0.86 -15.85
C ALA A 357 18.35 -1.94 -14.82
N LEU A 358 17.88 -3.19 -15.02
CA LEU A 358 18.24 -4.32 -14.17
C LEU A 358 19.75 -4.65 -14.27
N GLU A 359 20.33 -4.67 -15.47
CA GLU A 359 21.74 -4.99 -15.69
C GLU A 359 22.69 -3.96 -15.09
N ASN A 360 22.31 -2.67 -15.17
CA ASN A 360 23.13 -1.54 -14.74
C ASN A 360 22.62 -0.90 -13.44
N TYR A 361 21.88 -1.66 -12.63
CA TYR A 361 21.28 -1.13 -11.40
C TYR A 361 22.33 -0.57 -10.44
N ASP A 362 22.13 0.70 -10.06
CA ASP A 362 22.91 1.36 -9.04
C ASP A 362 22.34 1.05 -7.64
N ARG A 363 23.09 0.25 -6.87
CA ARG A 363 22.70 -0.19 -5.52
C ARG A 363 22.56 0.97 -4.52
N SER A 364 23.12 2.14 -4.81
CA SER A 364 22.98 3.32 -3.95
C SER A 364 21.55 3.87 -3.91
N GLN A 365 20.69 3.46 -4.86
CA GLN A 365 19.27 3.79 -4.85
C GLN A 365 18.48 2.99 -3.79
N ALA A 366 18.99 1.87 -3.31
CA ALA A 366 18.35 1.12 -2.23
C ALA A 366 18.60 1.79 -0.88
N ILE A 367 17.53 2.15 -0.19
CA ILE A 367 17.56 2.74 1.16
C ILE A 367 17.56 1.60 2.17
N LEU A 368 18.76 1.10 2.50
CA LEU A 368 18.96 0.00 3.43
C LEU A 368 19.73 0.49 4.65
N PRO A 369 19.12 0.49 5.85
CA PRO A 369 19.84 0.82 7.08
C PRO A 369 21.05 -0.09 7.29
N ALA A 370 22.13 0.47 7.86
CA ALA A 370 23.30 -0.30 8.24
C ALA A 370 22.93 -1.49 9.14
N ALA A 371 23.54 -2.64 8.89
CA ALA A 371 23.22 -3.87 9.58
C ALA A 371 24.50 -4.73 9.77
N SER A 372 24.33 -5.96 10.28
CA SER A 372 25.45 -6.90 10.35
C SER A 372 25.94 -7.26 8.94
N LYS A 373 27.23 -7.60 8.81
CA LYS A 373 27.81 -8.05 7.53
C LYS A 373 27.05 -9.23 6.90
N THR A 374 26.44 -10.07 7.71
CA THR A 374 25.62 -11.19 7.23
C THR A 374 24.35 -10.68 6.55
N LEU A 375 23.66 -9.68 7.14
CA LEU A 375 22.48 -9.09 6.53
C LEU A 375 22.83 -8.34 5.24
N GLU A 376 23.89 -7.54 5.26
CA GLU A 376 24.38 -6.83 4.06
C GLU A 376 24.77 -7.79 2.93
N PHE A 377 25.28 -8.96 3.25
CA PHE A 377 25.54 -10.03 2.27
C PHE A 377 24.22 -10.60 1.71
N ILE A 378 23.26 -10.89 2.58
CA ILE A 378 21.94 -11.42 2.19
C ILE A 378 21.20 -10.42 1.29
N ASP A 379 21.33 -9.12 1.54
CA ASP A 379 20.69 -8.09 0.75
C ASP A 379 20.98 -8.18 -0.75
N TRP A 380 22.12 -8.76 -1.15
CA TRP A 380 22.56 -8.81 -2.54
C TRP A 380 22.79 -10.22 -3.09
N VAL A 381 22.43 -11.28 -2.37
CA VAL A 381 22.58 -12.66 -2.83
C VAL A 381 21.83 -12.92 -4.12
N GLY A 382 20.56 -12.51 -4.20
CA GLY A 382 19.75 -12.65 -5.41
C GLY A 382 20.31 -11.89 -6.60
N PHE A 383 20.73 -10.65 -6.39
CA PHE A 383 21.33 -9.81 -7.44
C PHE A 383 22.67 -10.35 -7.96
N ASN A 384 23.44 -10.99 -7.11
CA ASN A 384 24.73 -11.62 -7.49
C ASN A 384 24.55 -13.02 -8.12
N ASP A 385 23.38 -13.63 -8.03
CA ASP A 385 23.08 -14.92 -8.67
C ASP A 385 22.69 -14.72 -10.14
N LYS A 386 23.61 -15.10 -11.05
CA LYS A 386 23.39 -15.00 -12.49
C LYS A 386 22.17 -15.79 -12.98
N ARG A 387 21.83 -16.89 -12.32
CA ARG A 387 20.65 -17.70 -12.70
C ARG A 387 19.37 -17.01 -12.32
N GLU A 388 19.36 -16.39 -11.14
CA GLU A 388 18.19 -15.61 -10.67
C GLU A 388 17.99 -14.38 -11.56
N MET A 389 19.05 -13.63 -11.85
CA MET A 389 19.00 -12.49 -12.78
C MET A 389 18.47 -12.91 -14.16
N GLN A 390 18.86 -14.08 -14.66
CA GLN A 390 18.35 -14.59 -15.94
C GLN A 390 16.86 -14.95 -15.88
N ARG A 391 16.37 -15.55 -14.79
CA ARG A 391 14.95 -15.87 -14.62
C ARG A 391 14.10 -14.60 -14.59
N ILE A 392 14.56 -13.60 -13.84
CA ILE A 392 13.88 -12.30 -13.75
C ILE A 392 13.82 -11.63 -15.12
N LYS A 393 14.92 -11.60 -15.89
CA LYS A 393 14.89 -11.07 -17.25
C LYS A 393 13.89 -11.76 -18.15
N GLN A 394 13.74 -13.08 -18.02
CA GLN A 394 12.82 -13.87 -18.84
C GLN A 394 11.34 -13.70 -18.43
N SER A 395 11.08 -13.18 -17.23
CA SER A 395 9.72 -12.94 -16.73
C SER A 395 9.19 -11.53 -17.02
N ILE A 396 10.00 -10.63 -17.59
CA ILE A 396 9.59 -9.24 -17.83
C ILE A 396 8.42 -9.18 -18.79
N ASP A 397 7.34 -8.53 -18.39
CA ASP A 397 6.06 -8.44 -19.13
C ASP A 397 5.94 -7.14 -19.95
N ILE A 398 6.87 -6.18 -19.77
CA ILE A 398 6.78 -4.86 -20.39
C ILE A 398 7.88 -4.66 -21.44
N GLU A 399 7.53 -3.93 -22.51
CA GLU A 399 8.46 -3.56 -23.57
C GLU A 399 9.10 -2.19 -23.31
N PRO A 400 10.33 -1.93 -23.84
CA PRO A 400 10.99 -0.63 -23.70
C PRO A 400 10.17 0.52 -24.31
N LEU A 401 9.95 1.61 -23.56
CA LEU A 401 9.09 2.74 -23.95
C LEU A 401 9.82 3.79 -24.82
N GLN A 402 11.15 3.85 -24.79
CA GLN A 402 11.98 4.81 -25.54
C GLN A 402 11.64 6.29 -25.24
N LEU A 403 11.41 6.61 -23.97
CA LEU A 403 11.17 7.99 -23.52
C LEU A 403 12.47 8.77 -23.43
N SER A 404 12.43 10.05 -23.86
CA SER A 404 13.50 11.00 -23.57
C SER A 404 13.45 11.49 -22.12
N GLN A 405 14.50 12.18 -21.65
CA GLN A 405 14.51 12.77 -20.29
C GLN A 405 13.39 13.80 -20.13
N GLU A 406 13.15 14.65 -21.15
CA GLU A 406 12.07 15.63 -21.13
C GLU A 406 10.68 14.96 -21.00
N GLU A 407 10.44 13.87 -21.70
CA GLU A 407 9.20 13.10 -21.60
C GLU A 407 9.03 12.46 -20.21
N ILE A 408 10.11 11.99 -19.59
CA ILE A 408 10.10 11.50 -18.19
C ILE A 408 9.73 12.63 -17.23
N ASP A 409 10.33 13.81 -17.37
CA ASP A 409 10.06 14.98 -16.53
C ASP A 409 8.59 15.44 -16.67
N GLN A 410 8.03 15.40 -17.89
CA GLN A 410 6.62 15.67 -18.14
C GLN A 410 5.68 14.65 -17.50
N ILE A 411 6.02 13.36 -17.55
CA ILE A 411 5.25 12.32 -16.86
C ILE A 411 5.29 12.56 -15.35
N ILE A 412 6.43 12.89 -14.76
CA ILE A 412 6.54 13.24 -13.34
C ILE A 412 5.65 14.43 -12.99
N ALA A 413 5.63 15.47 -13.84
CA ALA A 413 4.77 16.64 -13.64
C ALA A 413 3.27 16.26 -13.67
N PHE A 414 2.86 15.31 -14.50
CA PHE A 414 1.49 14.77 -14.48
C PHE A 414 1.21 13.97 -13.22
N LEU A 415 2.12 13.09 -12.81
CA LEU A 415 1.98 12.28 -11.58
C LEU A 415 1.89 13.14 -10.32
N ASP A 416 2.47 14.34 -10.32
CA ASP A 416 2.35 15.28 -9.21
C ASP A 416 0.91 15.74 -8.95
N LEU A 417 0.03 15.73 -9.96
CA LEU A 417 -1.40 15.99 -9.81
C LEU A 417 -2.13 14.92 -8.98
N LEU A 418 -1.54 13.76 -8.77
CA LEU A 418 -2.12 12.65 -8.00
C LEU A 418 -1.84 12.76 -6.50
N ASN A 419 -1.08 13.76 -6.07
CA ASN A 419 -0.75 14.00 -4.67
C ASN A 419 -1.75 14.97 -4.05
N GLU A 420 -2.36 14.60 -2.91
CA GLU A 420 -3.19 15.49 -2.10
C GLU A 420 -2.27 16.38 -1.26
N PRO A 421 -2.22 17.71 -1.47
CA PRO A 421 -1.18 18.57 -0.89
C PRO A 421 -1.12 18.57 0.64
N ASP A 422 -2.28 18.59 1.29
CA ASP A 422 -2.37 18.72 2.75
C ASP A 422 -2.55 17.35 3.46
N LEU A 423 -2.41 16.24 2.73
CA LEU A 423 -2.70 14.90 3.25
C LEU A 423 -1.90 14.58 4.51
N ILE A 424 -0.59 14.77 4.47
CA ILE A 424 0.32 14.43 5.59
C ILE A 424 0.05 15.36 6.80
N ALA A 425 -0.18 16.64 6.56
CA ALA A 425 -0.53 17.58 7.64
C ALA A 425 -1.84 17.17 8.32
N ARG A 426 -2.89 16.90 7.54
CA ARG A 426 -4.18 16.42 8.05
C ARG A 426 -4.04 15.14 8.87
N ILE A 427 -3.27 14.16 8.39
CA ILE A 427 -3.06 12.90 9.11
C ILE A 427 -2.36 13.14 10.46
N ARG A 428 -1.35 14.03 10.50
CA ARG A 428 -0.64 14.37 11.75
C ARG A 428 -1.53 15.09 12.75
N ASP A 429 -2.35 16.04 12.30
CA ASP A 429 -3.24 16.82 13.18
C ASP A 429 -4.32 15.93 13.82
N GLU A 430 -4.65 14.82 13.17
CA GLU A 430 -5.65 13.86 13.63
C GLU A 430 -5.03 12.68 14.41
N GLN A 431 -3.70 12.56 14.52
CA GLN A 431 -2.99 11.56 15.34
C GLN A 431 -2.81 12.04 16.78
#